data_3c59142af176eae9990b730ceeec7c17
#
_entry.id   3c59142af176eae9990b730ceeec7c17
#
_cell.length_a   1.000
_cell.length_b   1.000
_cell.length_c   1.000
_cell.angle_alpha   90.00
_cell.angle_beta   90.00
_cell.angle_gamma   90.00
#
_symmetry.space_group_name_H-M   'P 1'
#
loop_
_entity.id
_entity.type
_entity.pdbx_description
1 polymer ?
#
loop_
_entity_poly.entity_id
_entity_poly.type
_entity_poly.pdbx_seq_one_letter_code
_entity_poly.pdbx_strand_id
1 'polypeptide(L)'
;MALLFDSIEEETFMKNNISFRVIGDLTKLPDNVQERLETCIAHTANNTGMSLVLAISYSSRWEITEAARRLAVLVQKGELTPEQIDSTLLSQYLATDFMPDPDLLIRTGGEIRLSNYLSGNVLTRNLFLRHLLA
;
A
#
# COMPACT_ATOMS: atom_id res chain seq x y z
N MET A 1 -11.12 -15.90 3.78
CA MET A 1 -10.90 -14.45 3.95
C MET A 1 -11.44 -13.88 5.25
N ALA A 2 -12.63 -14.25 5.71
CA ALA A 2 -13.19 -13.78 7.00
C ALA A 2 -12.26 -14.08 8.20
N LEU A 3 -11.67 -15.28 8.26
CA LEU A 3 -10.78 -15.70 9.36
C LEU A 3 -9.50 -14.84 9.52
N LEU A 4 -9.01 -14.22 8.44
CA LEU A 4 -7.82 -13.37 8.51
C LEU A 4 -8.13 -12.04 9.21
N PHE A 5 -9.34 -11.53 9.04
CA PHE A 5 -9.78 -10.28 9.64
C PHE A 5 -10.29 -10.45 11.08
N ASP A 6 -10.74 -11.65 11.45
CA ASP A 6 -11.10 -11.96 12.83
C ASP A 6 -9.87 -12.09 13.75
N SER A 7 -8.70 -12.32 13.17
CA SER A 7 -7.42 -12.40 13.88
C SER A 7 -6.59 -11.09 13.85
N ILE A 8 -7.12 -9.97 13.35
CA ILE A 8 -6.50 -8.67 13.54
C ILE A 8 -6.69 -8.27 15.00
N GLU A 9 -5.71 -8.60 15.81
CA GLU A 9 -5.65 -8.27 17.22
C GLU A 9 -5.19 -6.83 17.39
N GLU A 10 -6.15 -5.90 17.34
CA GLU A 10 -5.91 -4.47 17.56
C GLU A 10 -5.15 -4.20 18.87
N GLU A 11 -5.48 -4.96 19.93
CA GLU A 11 -4.77 -4.89 21.22
C GLU A 11 -3.27 -5.21 21.07
N THR A 12 -2.92 -6.15 20.21
CA THR A 12 -1.51 -6.49 19.92
C THR A 12 -0.79 -5.34 19.25
N PHE A 13 -1.44 -4.64 18.32
CA PHE A 13 -0.85 -3.48 17.65
C PHE A 13 -0.65 -2.31 18.63
N MET A 14 -1.64 -2.03 19.45
CA MET A 14 -1.52 -0.98 20.47
C MET A 14 -0.44 -1.29 21.50
N LYS A 15 -0.40 -2.52 22.02
CA LYS A 15 0.58 -2.96 23.01
C LYS A 15 2.02 -2.89 22.49
N ASN A 16 2.23 -3.18 21.21
CA ASN A 16 3.55 -3.20 20.59
C ASN A 16 3.88 -1.90 19.84
N ASN A 17 3.08 -0.86 19.98
CA ASN A 17 3.27 0.43 19.32
C ASN A 17 3.38 0.31 17.78
N ILE A 18 2.54 -0.56 17.18
CA ILE A 18 2.52 -0.81 15.73
C ILE A 18 1.46 0.08 15.08
N SER A 19 1.84 0.86 14.06
CA SER A 19 0.91 1.59 13.19
C SER A 19 0.41 0.65 12.09
N PHE A 20 -0.91 0.45 12.01
CA PHE A 20 -1.53 -0.41 11.01
C PHE A 20 -2.03 0.42 9.83
N ARG A 21 -1.75 -0.01 8.60
CA ARG A 21 -2.19 0.63 7.37
C ARG A 21 -2.60 -0.39 6.33
N VAL A 22 -3.41 0.04 5.38
CA VAL A 22 -3.87 -0.80 4.27
C VAL A 22 -3.70 -0.04 2.96
N ILE A 23 -3.22 -0.73 1.92
CA ILE A 23 -3.17 -0.23 0.55
C ILE A 23 -3.95 -1.16 -0.37
N GLY A 24 -4.56 -0.59 -1.41
CA GLY A 24 -5.30 -1.32 -2.44
C GLY A 24 -6.75 -0.88 -2.55
N ASP A 25 -7.50 -1.59 -3.37
CA ASP A 25 -8.90 -1.27 -3.67
C ASP A 25 -9.83 -1.87 -2.61
N LEU A 26 -10.08 -1.12 -1.54
CA LEU A 26 -10.92 -1.54 -0.43
C LEU A 26 -12.41 -1.61 -0.81
N THR A 27 -12.84 -0.98 -1.90
CA THR A 27 -14.23 -1.02 -2.35
C THR A 27 -14.69 -2.41 -2.77
N LYS A 28 -13.75 -3.32 -2.98
CA LYS A 28 -14.00 -4.74 -3.26
C LYS A 28 -14.26 -5.61 -2.03
N LEU A 29 -14.10 -5.03 -0.85
CA LEU A 29 -14.34 -5.74 0.40
C LEU A 29 -15.77 -5.50 0.89
N PRO A 30 -16.35 -6.45 1.66
CA PRO A 30 -17.62 -6.23 2.36
C PRO A 30 -17.54 -5.03 3.31
N ASP A 31 -18.65 -4.31 3.47
CA ASP A 31 -18.70 -3.07 4.26
C ASP A 31 -18.24 -3.29 5.72
N ASN A 32 -18.66 -4.38 6.35
CA ASN A 32 -18.24 -4.72 7.71
C ASN A 32 -16.73 -4.92 7.85
N VAL A 33 -16.05 -5.36 6.78
CA VAL A 33 -14.59 -5.50 6.75
C VAL A 33 -13.94 -4.14 6.59
N GLN A 34 -14.48 -3.29 5.72
CA GLN A 34 -13.98 -1.94 5.52
C GLN A 34 -14.03 -1.14 6.84
N GLU A 35 -15.19 -1.12 7.53
CA GLU A 35 -15.38 -0.44 8.82
C GLU A 35 -14.37 -0.92 9.88
N ARG A 36 -14.13 -2.24 9.94
CA ARG A 36 -13.18 -2.80 10.90
C ARG A 36 -11.73 -2.40 10.59
N LEU A 37 -11.34 -2.37 9.32
CA LEU A 37 -10.02 -1.89 8.91
C LEU A 37 -9.85 -0.41 9.22
N GLU A 38 -10.84 0.43 8.93
CA GLU A 38 -10.83 1.86 9.23
C GLU A 38 -10.70 2.11 10.73
N THR A 39 -11.43 1.36 11.55
CA THR A 39 -11.33 1.44 13.01
C THR A 39 -9.93 1.10 13.49
N CYS A 40 -9.34 0.02 13.02
CA CYS A 40 -8.00 -0.40 13.39
C CYS A 40 -6.93 0.62 12.95
N ILE A 41 -7.06 1.17 11.74
CA ILE A 41 -6.18 2.24 11.25
C ILE A 41 -6.27 3.47 12.14
N ALA A 42 -7.48 3.91 12.48
CA ALA A 42 -7.71 5.10 13.32
C ALA A 42 -7.13 4.93 14.73
N HIS A 43 -7.36 3.78 15.37
CA HIS A 43 -6.87 3.51 16.72
C HIS A 43 -5.34 3.43 16.79
N THR A 44 -4.69 2.92 15.75
CA THR A 44 -3.22 2.77 15.71
C THR A 44 -2.50 3.96 15.06
N ALA A 45 -3.22 4.99 14.62
CA ALA A 45 -2.67 6.11 13.86
C ALA A 45 -1.57 6.89 14.60
N ASN A 46 -1.63 6.93 15.94
CA ASN A 46 -0.66 7.63 16.79
C ASN A 46 0.54 6.75 17.22
N ASN A 47 0.54 5.48 16.83
CA ASN A 47 1.67 4.60 17.13
C ASN A 47 2.88 5.00 16.29
N THR A 48 4.05 5.01 16.92
CA THR A 48 5.30 5.54 16.36
C THR A 48 6.38 4.48 16.12
N GLY A 49 6.07 3.22 16.41
CA GLY A 49 6.97 2.08 16.21
C GLY A 49 6.94 1.57 14.76
N MET A 50 6.92 0.27 14.61
CA MET A 50 6.85 -0.38 13.30
C MET A 50 5.53 -0.06 12.59
N SER A 51 5.58 0.17 11.28
CA SER A 51 4.38 0.23 10.44
C SER A 51 4.15 -1.13 9.78
N LEU A 52 2.96 -1.70 10.01
CA LEU A 52 2.47 -2.88 9.30
C LEU A 52 1.52 -2.44 8.19
N VAL A 53 1.87 -2.70 6.96
CA VAL A 53 1.05 -2.34 5.80
C VAL A 53 0.53 -3.60 5.12
N LEU A 54 -0.78 -3.78 5.07
CA LEU A 54 -1.43 -4.84 4.31
C LEU A 54 -1.80 -4.36 2.91
N ALA A 55 -1.41 -5.12 1.90
CA ALA A 55 -1.82 -4.90 0.51
C ALA A 55 -3.01 -5.82 0.19
N ILE A 56 -4.23 -5.25 0.11
CA ILE A 56 -5.47 -5.99 -0.12
C ILE A 56 -6.10 -5.51 -1.43
N SER A 57 -6.38 -6.45 -2.34
CA SER A 57 -6.86 -6.10 -3.70
C SER A 57 -5.95 -5.09 -4.39
N TYR A 58 -4.65 -5.13 -4.09
CA TYR A 58 -3.63 -4.24 -4.59
C TYR A 58 -2.97 -4.80 -5.85
N SER A 59 -2.67 -3.92 -6.78
CA SER A 59 -1.71 -4.16 -7.87
C SER A 59 -1.08 -2.83 -8.30
N SER A 60 0.16 -2.88 -8.81
CA SER A 60 0.83 -1.66 -9.29
C SER A 60 0.06 -0.99 -10.44
N ARG A 61 -0.60 -1.75 -11.30
CA ARG A 61 -1.45 -1.18 -12.36
C ARG A 61 -2.64 -0.43 -11.80
N TRP A 62 -3.29 -0.97 -10.78
CA TRP A 62 -4.39 -0.28 -10.09
C TRP A 62 -3.89 1.03 -9.47
N GLU A 63 -2.80 0.99 -8.73
CA GLU A 63 -2.21 2.14 -8.05
C GLU A 63 -1.86 3.27 -9.02
N ILE A 64 -1.14 2.95 -10.11
CA ILE A 64 -0.77 3.91 -11.15
C ILE A 64 -2.01 4.50 -11.82
N THR A 65 -3.03 3.67 -12.10
CA THR A 65 -4.28 4.12 -12.70
C THR A 65 -5.03 5.09 -11.78
N GLU A 66 -5.07 4.81 -10.47
CA GLU A 66 -5.70 5.71 -9.51
C GLU A 66 -4.94 7.02 -9.35
N ALA A 67 -3.62 6.99 -9.31
CA ALA A 67 -2.81 8.20 -9.31
C ALA A 67 -3.04 9.06 -10.56
N ALA A 68 -3.02 8.44 -11.74
CA ALA A 68 -3.31 9.13 -13.00
C ALA A 68 -4.71 9.74 -13.01
N ARG A 69 -5.73 9.02 -12.50
CA ARG A 69 -7.11 9.54 -12.42
C ARG A 69 -7.20 10.76 -11.50
N ARG A 70 -6.56 10.72 -10.33
CA ARG A 70 -6.52 11.85 -9.39
C ARG A 70 -5.86 13.07 -10.01
N LEU A 71 -4.71 12.91 -10.68
CA LEU A 71 -4.02 14.00 -11.38
C LEU A 71 -4.87 14.57 -12.52
N ALA A 72 -5.55 13.74 -13.30
CA ALA A 72 -6.45 14.19 -14.37
C ALA A 72 -7.61 15.05 -13.82
N VAL A 73 -8.18 14.70 -12.65
CA VAL A 73 -9.22 15.51 -12.00
C VAL A 73 -8.67 16.89 -11.59
N LEU A 74 -7.45 16.98 -11.09
CA LEU A 74 -6.83 18.27 -10.74
C LEU A 74 -6.60 19.14 -11.98
N VAL A 75 -6.16 18.53 -13.08
CA VAL A 75 -6.02 19.25 -14.36
C VAL A 75 -7.38 19.74 -14.84
N GLN A 76 -8.42 18.93 -14.77
CA GLN A 76 -9.78 19.31 -15.17
C GLN A 76 -10.30 20.49 -14.34
N LYS A 77 -9.96 20.55 -13.06
CA LYS A 77 -10.35 21.67 -12.16
C LYS A 77 -9.49 22.92 -12.34
N GLY A 78 -8.44 22.88 -13.17
CA GLY A 78 -7.49 23.97 -13.34
C GLY A 78 -6.53 24.18 -12.15
N GLU A 79 -6.46 23.20 -11.23
CA GLU A 79 -5.55 23.22 -10.08
C GLU A 79 -4.13 22.76 -10.45
N LEU A 80 -3.97 22.12 -11.61
CA LEU A 80 -2.73 21.58 -12.13
C LEU A 80 -2.70 21.73 -13.66
N THR A 81 -1.50 21.92 -14.24
CA THR A 81 -1.33 21.83 -15.70
C THR A 81 -0.66 20.49 -16.07
N PRO A 82 -0.91 19.95 -17.29
CA PRO A 82 -0.27 18.70 -17.73
C PRO A 82 1.26 18.73 -17.66
N GLU A 83 1.87 19.88 -17.89
CA GLU A 83 3.33 20.07 -17.88
C GLU A 83 3.95 19.96 -16.49
N GLN A 84 3.14 20.12 -15.46
CA GLN A 84 3.57 19.99 -14.06
C GLN A 84 3.58 18.52 -13.60
N ILE A 85 3.02 17.59 -14.39
CA ILE A 85 2.99 16.18 -14.05
C ILE A 85 4.34 15.56 -14.43
N ASP A 86 5.17 15.33 -13.41
CA ASP A 86 6.44 14.63 -13.49
C ASP A 86 6.45 13.35 -12.63
N SER A 87 7.56 12.62 -12.63
CA SER A 87 7.71 11.39 -11.84
C SER A 87 7.61 11.65 -10.33
N THR A 88 8.06 12.80 -9.87
CA THR A 88 8.02 13.17 -8.44
C THR A 88 6.59 13.41 -8.01
N LEU A 89 5.85 14.20 -8.78
CA LEU A 89 4.43 14.45 -8.50
C LEU A 89 3.62 13.16 -8.59
N LEU A 90 3.84 12.32 -9.61
CA LEU A 90 3.15 11.04 -9.73
C LEU A 90 3.37 10.17 -8.48
N SER A 91 4.60 10.10 -7.97
CA SER A 91 4.94 9.33 -6.77
C SER A 91 4.16 9.79 -5.54
N GLN A 92 3.89 11.08 -5.40
CA GLN A 92 3.09 11.63 -4.28
C GLN A 92 1.61 11.25 -4.32
N TYR A 93 1.12 10.79 -5.47
CA TYR A 93 -0.27 10.33 -5.64
C TYR A 93 -0.44 8.80 -5.62
N LEU A 94 0.66 8.07 -5.50
CA LEU A 94 0.60 6.63 -5.31
C LEU A 94 0.03 6.28 -3.91
N ALA A 95 -0.60 5.13 -3.80
CA ALA A 95 -1.10 4.61 -2.52
C ALA A 95 0.04 4.26 -1.55
N THR A 96 1.26 4.19 -2.06
CA THR A 96 2.50 3.85 -1.35
C THR A 96 3.37 5.07 -1.04
N ASP A 97 2.90 6.30 -1.27
CA ASP A 97 3.67 7.54 -1.10
C ASP A 97 4.27 7.72 0.31
N PHE A 98 3.57 7.22 1.33
CA PHE A 98 3.99 7.30 2.73
C PHE A 98 5.08 6.28 3.12
N MET A 99 5.40 5.34 2.24
CA MET A 99 6.38 4.28 2.50
C MET A 99 7.72 4.60 1.83
N PRO A 100 8.85 4.29 2.49
CA PRO A 100 10.14 4.27 1.79
C PRO A 100 10.17 3.13 0.76
N ASP A 101 11.05 3.26 -0.22
CA ASP A 101 11.31 2.16 -1.14
C ASP A 101 11.79 0.91 -0.38
N PRO A 102 11.36 -0.29 -0.79
CA PRO A 102 11.71 -1.51 -0.09
C PRO A 102 13.19 -1.84 -0.24
N ASP A 103 13.85 -2.16 0.86
CA ASP A 103 15.25 -2.64 0.88
C ASP A 103 15.33 -4.17 0.71
N LEU A 104 14.27 -4.88 1.09
CA LEU A 104 14.21 -6.34 1.04
C LEU A 104 12.85 -6.80 0.54
N LEU A 105 12.85 -7.68 -0.44
CA LEU A 105 11.66 -8.40 -0.89
C LEU A 105 11.81 -9.89 -0.58
N ILE A 106 10.86 -10.43 0.18
CA ILE A 106 10.77 -11.86 0.47
C ILE A 106 9.57 -12.42 -0.27
N ARG A 107 9.81 -13.40 -1.14
CA ARG A 107 8.75 -14.11 -1.86
C ARG A 107 8.82 -15.60 -1.55
N THR A 108 7.72 -16.16 -1.08
CA THR A 108 7.55 -17.61 -0.86
C THR A 108 7.02 -18.28 -2.12
N GLY A 109 7.19 -19.59 -2.27
CA GLY A 109 6.57 -20.35 -3.36
C GLY A 109 7.39 -20.49 -4.63
N GLY A 110 8.70 -20.33 -4.60
CA GLY A 110 9.59 -20.72 -5.70
C GLY A 110 9.61 -19.83 -6.94
N GLU A 111 8.94 -18.68 -6.93
CA GLU A 111 8.89 -17.76 -8.07
C GLU A 111 9.77 -16.50 -7.88
N ILE A 112 10.50 -16.13 -8.93
CA ILE A 112 11.43 -14.96 -8.94
C ILE A 112 10.77 -13.71 -9.56
N ARG A 113 9.49 -13.78 -9.97
CA ARG A 113 8.80 -12.69 -10.66
C ARG A 113 8.24 -11.67 -9.70
N LEU A 114 8.37 -10.36 -9.99
CA LEU A 114 7.78 -9.26 -9.21
C LEU A 114 6.24 -9.16 -9.33
N SER A 115 5.65 -9.77 -10.36
CA SER A 115 4.21 -9.94 -10.55
C SER A 115 3.34 -8.76 -10.16
N ASN A 116 3.49 -7.60 -10.83
CA ASN A 116 2.57 -6.46 -10.65
C ASN A 116 2.45 -5.96 -9.19
N TYR A 117 3.52 -6.13 -8.39
CA TYR A 117 3.58 -5.69 -7.00
C TYR A 117 4.68 -4.65 -6.82
N LEU A 118 4.34 -3.46 -6.29
CA LEU A 118 5.26 -2.34 -6.03
C LEU A 118 6.18 -1.97 -7.22
N SER A 119 5.73 -2.14 -8.47
CA SER A 119 6.60 -1.97 -9.66
C SER A 119 7.18 -0.56 -9.78
N GLY A 120 6.48 0.47 -9.28
CA GLY A 120 6.97 1.84 -9.26
C GLY A 120 8.10 2.08 -8.27
N ASN A 121 8.12 1.33 -7.17
CA ASN A 121 9.04 1.54 -6.04
C ASN A 121 10.23 0.58 -6.07
N VAL A 122 10.08 -0.56 -6.76
CA VAL A 122 11.07 -1.65 -6.78
C VAL A 122 12.09 -1.50 -7.90
N LEU A 123 11.72 -0.86 -9.02
CA LEU A 123 12.59 -0.74 -10.20
C LEU A 123 13.76 0.23 -10.03
N THR A 124 13.80 1.01 -8.97
CA THR A 124 14.80 2.06 -8.75
C THR A 124 15.95 1.66 -7.83
N ARG A 125 15.91 0.50 -7.18
CA ARG A 125 16.95 0.04 -6.23
C ARG A 125 17.47 -1.36 -6.52
N ASN A 126 18.70 -1.63 -6.08
CA ASN A 126 19.29 -2.97 -6.02
C ASN A 126 18.54 -3.82 -4.99
N LEU A 127 17.49 -4.48 -5.43
CA LEU A 127 16.63 -5.29 -4.59
C LEU A 127 17.28 -6.64 -4.29
N PHE A 128 17.48 -6.98 -3.02
CA PHE A 128 17.85 -8.33 -2.61
C PHE A 128 16.62 -9.22 -2.61
N LEU A 129 16.47 -10.02 -3.67
CA LEU A 129 15.41 -11.03 -3.75
C LEU A 129 15.88 -12.28 -2.99
N ARG A 130 15.32 -12.54 -1.82
CA ARG A 130 15.60 -13.76 -1.07
C ARG A 130 14.52 -14.79 -1.32
N HIS A 131 14.94 -15.89 -1.93
CA HIS A 131 14.10 -17.05 -2.15
C HIS A 131 14.07 -17.88 -0.86
N LEU A 132 12.90 -18.02 -0.25
CA LEU A 132 12.69 -19.00 0.82
C LEU A 132 12.02 -20.21 0.21
N LEU A 133 12.77 -21.31 0.15
CA LEU A 133 12.22 -22.64 -0.10
C LEU A 133 11.33 -23.01 1.11
N ALA A 134 10.07 -23.30 0.83
CA ALA A 134 9.18 -23.95 1.77
C ALA A 134 9.32 -25.45 1.63
#